data_56f022049cd923e74c92a9daa375177e
#
_entry.id   56f022049cd923e74c92a9daa375177e
#
_cell.length_a   1.000
_cell.length_b   1.000
_cell.length_c   1.000
_cell.angle_alpha   90.00
_cell.angle_beta   90.00
_cell.angle_gamma   90.00
#
_symmetry.space_group_name_H-M   'P 1'
#
loop_
_entity.id
_entity.type
_entity.pdbx_description
1 polymer ?
#
loop_
_entity_poly.entity_id
_entity_poly.type
_entity_poly.pdbx_seq_one_letter_code
_entity_poly.pdbx_strand_id
1 'polypeptide(L)'
;GRTSLFSGKVFCADCGSKLHFCAAKSLNANQEHYRCANYKSGRGNCQIHYIRNVVLEKIVLEAINSLADFVRCYEPVFLYLMAQKDIVSKRTETNRLKSSIESGKRRIQDLDKLIERIYDDQVLGNISAERYARMSINYENEQRELVKRVDEDEKRLVSIEQTSLDLKTLLKVLRSNTAFEELTPTLVNSLIRRIEVHNNDKSSGHCSVKVDIYFTAIGLIDIPTEDEIKSLMAKIKTNPQEYRFTA
;
A
#
# COMPACT_ATOMS: atom_id res chain seq x y z
N GLY A 1 25.53 -1.67 17.00
CA GLY A 1 24.82 -2.95 16.94
C GLY A 1 24.61 -3.35 15.48
N ARG A 2 24.56 -4.65 15.21
CA ARG A 2 24.23 -5.12 13.87
C ARG A 2 22.78 -4.75 13.55
N THR A 3 22.53 -4.19 12.39
CA THR A 3 21.19 -3.87 11.88
C THR A 3 20.75 -4.95 10.91
N SER A 4 19.50 -5.41 11.03
CA SER A 4 18.95 -6.37 10.10
C SER A 4 18.43 -5.68 8.84
N LEU A 5 18.47 -6.41 7.71
CA LEU A 5 17.89 -6.00 6.42
C LEU A 5 16.38 -5.67 6.52
N PHE A 6 15.67 -6.36 7.44
CA PHE A 6 14.23 -6.19 7.62
C PHE A 6 13.84 -5.26 8.78
N SER A 7 14.75 -4.38 9.21
CA SER A 7 14.48 -3.47 10.33
C SER A 7 13.18 -2.68 10.12
N GLY A 8 12.28 -2.76 11.10
CA GLY A 8 10.98 -2.07 11.04
C GLY A 8 9.90 -2.70 10.15
N LYS A 9 10.21 -3.80 9.45
CA LYS A 9 9.28 -4.46 8.50
C LYS A 9 8.68 -5.76 9.00
N VAL A 10 9.18 -6.36 10.09
CA VAL A 10 8.74 -7.67 10.60
C VAL A 10 7.75 -7.49 11.73
N PHE A 11 6.60 -8.14 11.62
CA PHE A 11 5.47 -8.04 12.54
C PHE A 11 4.95 -9.42 12.95
N CYS A 12 4.29 -9.47 14.09
CA CYS A 12 3.60 -10.65 14.56
C CYS A 12 2.23 -10.75 13.86
N ALA A 13 1.92 -11.90 13.27
CA ALA A 13 0.63 -12.12 12.61
C ALA A 13 -0.54 -12.10 13.60
N ASP A 14 -0.34 -12.55 14.85
CA ASP A 14 -1.41 -12.67 15.84
C ASP A 14 -1.73 -11.33 16.53
N CYS A 15 -0.70 -10.58 16.96
CA CYS A 15 -0.91 -9.37 17.77
C CYS A 15 -0.56 -8.07 17.02
N GLY A 16 -0.08 -8.13 15.79
CA GLY A 16 0.29 -6.96 14.99
C GLY A 16 1.53 -6.19 15.48
N SER A 17 2.13 -6.56 16.60
CA SER A 17 3.30 -5.88 17.15
C SER A 17 4.55 -6.19 16.35
N LYS A 18 5.52 -5.27 16.36
CA LYS A 18 6.82 -5.48 15.72
C LYS A 18 7.56 -6.67 16.33
N LEU A 19 8.26 -7.44 15.52
CA LEU A 19 9.27 -8.36 15.97
C LEU A 19 10.59 -7.61 16.13
N HIS A 20 11.21 -7.78 17.29
CA HIS A 20 12.51 -7.21 17.59
C HIS A 20 13.64 -8.14 17.10
N PHE A 21 14.57 -7.56 16.36
CA PHE A 21 15.81 -8.25 16.00
C PHE A 21 16.69 -8.41 17.24
N CYS A 22 17.05 -9.63 17.52
CA CYS A 22 17.90 -10.03 18.63
C CYS A 22 19.26 -10.47 18.10
N ALA A 23 20.25 -9.60 18.24
CA ALA A 23 21.64 -9.86 17.95
C ALA A 23 22.49 -9.46 19.16
N ALA A 24 23.44 -10.26 19.54
CA ALA A 24 24.40 -10.00 20.61
C ALA A 24 25.81 -10.38 20.17
N LYS A 25 26.83 -9.84 20.82
CA LYS A 25 28.25 -10.21 20.54
C LYS A 25 28.53 -11.70 20.71
N SER A 26 27.77 -12.36 21.61
CA SER A 26 27.87 -13.79 21.89
C SER A 26 27.08 -14.68 20.93
N LEU A 27 26.25 -14.10 20.05
CA LEU A 27 25.47 -14.84 19.07
C LEU A 27 26.20 -14.90 17.73
N ASN A 28 26.26 -16.11 17.16
CA ASN A 28 26.66 -16.29 15.76
C ASN A 28 25.55 -15.81 14.83
N ALA A 29 25.87 -15.49 13.57
CA ALA A 29 24.91 -15.04 12.56
C ALA A 29 23.69 -15.98 12.43
N ASN A 30 23.91 -17.31 12.53
CA ASN A 30 22.86 -18.32 12.48
C ASN A 30 21.93 -18.34 13.71
N GLN A 31 22.31 -17.67 14.79
CA GLN A 31 21.54 -17.58 16.04
C GLN A 31 20.79 -16.27 16.16
N GLU A 32 21.09 -15.30 15.30
CA GLU A 32 20.35 -14.04 15.22
C GLU A 32 18.91 -14.30 14.81
N HIS A 33 17.97 -13.66 15.48
CA HIS A 33 16.55 -13.97 15.30
C HIS A 33 15.64 -12.79 15.56
N TYR A 34 14.41 -12.92 15.12
CA TYR A 34 13.32 -12.02 15.45
C TYR A 34 12.41 -12.64 16.49
N ARG A 35 11.93 -11.83 17.42
CA ARG A 35 11.01 -12.23 18.48
C ARG A 35 9.94 -11.15 18.71
N CYS A 36 8.68 -11.58 18.90
CA CYS A 36 7.55 -10.68 19.14
C CYS A 36 7.79 -9.79 20.37
N ALA A 37 7.56 -8.49 20.20
CA ALA A 37 7.75 -7.48 21.25
C ALA A 37 6.82 -7.72 22.45
N ASN A 38 5.55 -8.04 22.19
CA ASN A 38 4.57 -8.31 23.25
C ASN A 38 4.93 -9.53 24.09
N TYR A 39 5.38 -10.62 23.45
CA TYR A 39 5.88 -11.79 24.15
C TYR A 39 7.13 -11.45 24.97
N LYS A 40 8.07 -10.69 24.41
CA LYS A 40 9.32 -10.30 25.07
C LYS A 40 9.08 -9.44 26.30
N SER A 41 8.07 -8.57 26.29
CA SER A 41 7.77 -7.67 27.40
C SER A 41 7.10 -8.37 28.59
N GLY A 42 6.56 -9.57 28.38
CA GLY A 42 5.78 -10.31 29.41
C GLY A 42 4.45 -9.66 29.78
N ARG A 43 4.05 -8.57 29.09
CA ARG A 43 2.85 -7.79 29.41
C ARG A 43 1.67 -8.05 28.46
N GLY A 44 1.88 -8.86 27.44
CA GLY A 44 0.86 -9.15 26.41
C GLY A 44 0.47 -10.62 26.38
N ASN A 45 -0.75 -10.91 25.89
CA ASN A 45 -1.28 -12.26 25.73
C ASN A 45 -0.78 -12.98 24.45
N CYS A 46 0.34 -12.55 23.89
CA CYS A 46 0.88 -13.14 22.66
C CYS A 46 1.77 -14.35 22.97
N GLN A 47 1.67 -15.36 22.14
CA GLN A 47 2.54 -16.53 22.19
C GLN A 47 3.93 -16.21 21.59
N ILE A 48 4.86 -17.17 21.67
CA ILE A 48 6.21 -17.00 21.14
C ILE A 48 6.21 -17.06 19.60
N HIS A 49 6.39 -15.89 18.97
CA HIS A 49 6.68 -15.80 17.55
C HIS A 49 8.17 -15.57 17.39
N TYR A 50 8.82 -16.52 16.74
CA TYR A 50 10.27 -16.58 16.61
C TYR A 50 10.65 -17.08 15.23
N ILE A 51 11.57 -16.39 14.58
CA ILE A 51 12.19 -16.85 13.33
C ILE A 51 13.67 -16.43 13.28
N ARG A 52 14.55 -17.34 12.86
CA ARG A 52 15.96 -17.00 12.64
C ARG A 52 16.12 -16.07 11.45
N ASN A 53 17.05 -15.13 11.56
CA ASN A 53 17.29 -14.14 10.51
C ASN A 53 17.64 -14.80 9.17
N VAL A 54 18.55 -15.76 9.18
CA VAL A 54 18.97 -16.50 7.98
C VAL A 54 17.84 -17.28 7.31
N VAL A 55 16.88 -17.78 8.11
CA VAL A 55 15.69 -18.46 7.56
C VAL A 55 14.75 -17.44 6.92
N LEU A 56 14.54 -16.29 7.56
CA LEU A 56 13.71 -15.22 7.02
C LEU A 56 14.29 -14.67 5.73
N GLU A 57 15.61 -14.44 5.68
CA GLU A 57 16.31 -13.99 4.46
C GLU A 57 16.10 -14.97 3.31
N LYS A 58 16.23 -16.27 3.57
CA LYS A 58 16.01 -17.30 2.55
C LYS A 58 14.56 -17.29 2.05
N ILE A 59 13.58 -17.28 2.95
CA ILE A 59 12.15 -17.25 2.59
C ILE A 59 11.83 -16.01 1.75
N VAL A 60 12.33 -14.83 2.14
CA VAL A 60 12.07 -13.60 1.41
C VAL A 60 12.74 -13.61 0.04
N LEU A 61 13.96 -14.10 -0.07
CA LEU A 61 14.66 -14.22 -1.34
C LEU A 61 13.95 -15.19 -2.29
N GLU A 62 13.51 -16.34 -1.81
CA GLU A 62 12.72 -17.31 -2.57
C GLU A 62 11.39 -16.72 -3.03
N ALA A 63 10.71 -15.97 -2.17
CA ALA A 63 9.44 -15.31 -2.54
C ALA A 63 9.63 -14.23 -3.60
N ILE A 64 10.70 -13.43 -3.53
CA ILE A 64 11.02 -12.42 -4.55
C ILE A 64 11.32 -13.10 -5.89
N ASN A 65 12.14 -14.17 -5.88
CA ASN A 65 12.48 -14.90 -7.09
C ASN A 65 11.25 -15.58 -7.72
N SER A 66 10.40 -16.21 -6.91
CA SER A 66 9.15 -16.81 -7.38
C SER A 66 8.21 -15.79 -8.00
N LEU A 67 8.10 -14.59 -7.39
CA LEU A 67 7.31 -13.49 -7.97
C LEU A 67 7.93 -12.98 -9.28
N ALA A 68 9.26 -12.85 -9.36
CA ALA A 68 9.95 -12.41 -10.57
C ALA A 68 9.76 -13.41 -11.71
N ASP A 69 9.86 -14.70 -11.43
CA ASP A 69 9.62 -15.76 -12.40
C ASP A 69 8.17 -15.77 -12.89
N PHE A 70 7.20 -15.61 -11.96
CA PHE A 70 5.79 -15.52 -12.31
C PHE A 70 5.50 -14.31 -13.21
N VAL A 71 6.02 -13.14 -12.86
CA VAL A 71 5.85 -11.93 -13.69
C VAL A 71 6.50 -12.10 -15.05
N ARG A 72 7.70 -12.67 -15.12
CA ARG A 72 8.43 -12.86 -16.37
C ARG A 72 7.74 -13.85 -17.30
N CYS A 73 7.26 -14.98 -16.77
CA CYS A 73 6.66 -16.04 -17.57
C CYS A 73 5.18 -15.78 -17.90
N TYR A 74 4.47 -15.10 -17.00
CA TYR A 74 3.01 -14.97 -17.05
C TYR A 74 2.54 -13.53 -16.76
N GLU A 75 3.24 -12.54 -17.28
CA GLU A 75 2.91 -11.12 -17.07
C GLU A 75 1.44 -10.78 -17.36
N PRO A 76 0.80 -11.26 -18.45
CA PRO A 76 -0.62 -11.00 -18.68
C PRO A 76 -1.53 -11.51 -17.54
N VAL A 77 -1.20 -12.66 -16.95
CA VAL A 77 -1.94 -13.23 -15.81
C VAL A 77 -1.71 -12.39 -14.56
N PHE A 78 -0.47 -11.99 -14.31
CA PHE A 78 -0.16 -11.09 -13.20
C PHE A 78 -0.94 -9.78 -13.29
N LEU A 79 -0.94 -9.13 -14.45
CA LEU A 79 -1.67 -7.89 -14.68
C LEU A 79 -3.18 -8.07 -14.54
N TYR A 80 -3.72 -9.20 -15.00
CA TYR A 80 -5.12 -9.57 -14.80
C TYR A 80 -5.48 -9.68 -13.31
N LEU A 81 -4.67 -10.38 -12.51
CA LEU A 81 -4.89 -10.50 -11.07
C LEU A 81 -4.80 -9.15 -10.36
N MET A 82 -3.89 -8.28 -10.81
CA MET A 82 -3.79 -6.93 -10.27
C MET A 82 -5.00 -6.07 -10.66
N ALA A 83 -5.56 -6.27 -11.85
CA ALA A 83 -6.80 -5.63 -12.27
C ALA A 83 -7.98 -6.02 -11.39
N GLN A 84 -8.11 -7.31 -11.07
CA GLN A 84 -9.18 -7.81 -10.20
C GLN A 84 -9.06 -7.30 -8.74
N LYS A 85 -7.87 -6.97 -8.27
CA LYS A 85 -7.65 -6.36 -6.94
C LYS A 85 -7.96 -4.85 -6.90
N ASP A 86 -8.82 -4.33 -7.74
CA ASP A 86 -9.24 -2.91 -7.82
C ASP A 86 -8.13 -1.90 -8.21
N ILE A 87 -6.98 -2.36 -8.68
CA ILE A 87 -5.90 -1.45 -9.09
C ILE A 87 -6.27 -0.71 -10.39
N VAL A 88 -7.12 -1.30 -11.24
CA VAL A 88 -7.57 -0.70 -12.51
C VAL A 88 -8.79 0.20 -12.32
N SER A 89 -9.68 -0.07 -11.35
CA SER A 89 -10.81 0.81 -11.03
C SER A 89 -10.35 2.20 -10.57
N LYS A 90 -9.11 2.31 -10.11
CA LYS A 90 -8.46 3.56 -9.69
C LYS A 90 -8.31 4.59 -10.82
N ARG A 91 -8.32 4.20 -12.11
CA ARG A 91 -8.26 5.17 -13.22
C ARG A 91 -9.53 6.00 -13.31
N THR A 92 -10.68 5.36 -13.22
CA THR A 92 -11.98 6.04 -13.21
C THR A 92 -12.11 6.94 -11.97
N GLU A 93 -11.69 6.42 -10.81
CA GLU A 93 -11.66 7.18 -9.56
C GLU A 93 -10.70 8.36 -9.63
N THR A 94 -9.51 8.19 -10.18
CA THR A 94 -8.53 9.28 -10.41
C THR A 94 -9.13 10.42 -11.24
N ASN A 95 -9.78 10.10 -12.35
CA ASN A 95 -10.42 11.10 -13.19
C ASN A 95 -11.58 11.82 -12.48
N ARG A 96 -12.38 11.07 -11.71
CA ARG A 96 -13.44 11.62 -10.88
C ARG A 96 -12.90 12.57 -9.81
N LEU A 97 -11.84 12.17 -9.09
CA LEU A 97 -11.21 13.00 -8.07
C LEU A 97 -10.62 14.28 -8.68
N LYS A 98 -9.89 14.19 -9.81
CA LYS A 98 -9.36 15.36 -10.51
C LYS A 98 -10.47 16.35 -10.89
N SER A 99 -11.58 15.86 -11.46
CA SER A 99 -12.73 16.69 -11.79
C SER A 99 -13.41 17.30 -10.55
N SER A 100 -13.54 16.53 -9.46
CA SER A 100 -14.10 16.99 -8.18
C SER A 100 -13.23 18.09 -7.55
N ILE A 101 -11.91 17.92 -7.53
CA ILE A 101 -10.95 18.91 -7.02
C ILE A 101 -11.03 20.21 -7.85
N GLU A 102 -11.01 20.09 -9.17
CA GLU A 102 -11.08 21.27 -10.06
C GLU A 102 -12.38 22.04 -9.90
N SER A 103 -13.52 21.35 -9.89
CA SER A 103 -14.83 21.99 -9.68
C SER A 103 -14.96 22.60 -8.28
N GLY A 104 -14.44 21.91 -7.25
CA GLY A 104 -14.42 22.44 -5.88
C GLY A 104 -13.58 23.71 -5.76
N LYS A 105 -12.37 23.72 -6.34
CA LYS A 105 -11.51 24.91 -6.34
C LYS A 105 -12.14 26.10 -7.10
N ARG A 106 -12.76 25.85 -8.24
CA ARG A 106 -13.50 26.90 -8.97
C ARG A 106 -14.63 27.46 -8.12
N ARG A 107 -15.43 26.59 -7.47
CA ARG A 107 -16.54 27.04 -6.63
C ARG A 107 -16.07 27.86 -5.43
N ILE A 108 -14.95 27.46 -4.79
CA ILE A 108 -14.34 28.25 -3.71
C ILE A 108 -14.00 29.67 -4.19
N GLN A 109 -13.35 29.82 -5.36
CA GLN A 109 -13.05 31.13 -5.94
C GLN A 109 -14.31 31.94 -6.29
N ASP A 110 -15.38 31.29 -6.73
CA ASP A 110 -16.64 31.97 -7.01
C ASP A 110 -17.31 32.43 -5.71
N LEU A 111 -17.21 31.66 -4.63
CA LEU A 111 -17.69 32.05 -3.30
C LEU A 111 -16.92 33.24 -2.74
N ASP A 112 -15.58 33.31 -2.92
CA ASP A 112 -14.80 34.48 -2.53
C ASP A 112 -15.36 35.76 -3.21
N LYS A 113 -15.56 35.73 -4.53
CA LYS A 113 -16.13 36.85 -5.29
C LYS A 113 -17.56 37.20 -4.87
N LEU A 114 -18.35 36.19 -4.49
CA LEU A 114 -19.71 36.42 -4.00
C LEU A 114 -19.73 37.09 -2.63
N ILE A 115 -18.80 36.67 -1.72
CA ILE A 115 -18.64 37.27 -0.41
C ILE A 115 -18.19 38.72 -0.54
N GLU A 116 -17.22 39.02 -1.39
CA GLU A 116 -16.79 40.38 -1.69
C GLU A 116 -17.99 41.24 -2.21
N ARG A 117 -18.75 40.71 -3.17
CA ARG A 117 -19.84 41.41 -3.75
C ARG A 117 -20.99 41.71 -2.76
N ILE A 118 -21.36 40.74 -1.91
CA ILE A 118 -22.42 41.03 -0.92
C ILE A 118 -21.95 42.01 0.16
N TYR A 119 -20.63 42.06 0.43
CA TYR A 119 -20.04 43.07 1.30
C TYR A 119 -20.19 44.47 0.69
N ASP A 120 -19.84 44.66 -0.57
CA ASP A 120 -20.00 45.93 -1.29
C ASP A 120 -21.49 46.36 -1.34
N ASP A 121 -22.41 45.45 -1.65
CA ASP A 121 -23.84 45.71 -1.67
C ASP A 121 -24.38 46.13 -0.27
N GLN A 122 -23.81 45.55 0.80
CA GLN A 122 -24.19 45.96 2.16
C GLN A 122 -23.67 47.35 2.51
N VAL A 123 -22.42 47.68 2.14
CA VAL A 123 -21.82 49.01 2.34
C VAL A 123 -22.58 50.10 1.55
N LEU A 124 -23.03 49.78 0.34
CA LEU A 124 -23.83 50.66 -0.50
C LEU A 124 -25.32 50.77 -0.08
N GLY A 125 -25.75 50.00 0.91
CA GLY A 125 -27.12 49.97 1.38
C GLY A 125 -28.10 49.21 0.49
N ASN A 126 -27.64 48.47 -0.51
CA ASN A 126 -28.46 47.67 -1.43
C ASN A 126 -29.08 46.46 -0.76
N ILE A 127 -28.48 45.96 0.32
CA ILE A 127 -29.00 44.85 1.12
C ILE A 127 -28.98 45.19 2.62
N SER A 128 -29.93 44.64 3.38
CA SER A 128 -29.97 44.84 4.82
C SER A 128 -28.86 44.06 5.55
N ALA A 129 -28.43 44.56 6.72
CA ALA A 129 -27.43 43.90 7.54
C ALA A 129 -27.81 42.45 7.92
N GLU A 130 -29.09 42.21 8.18
CA GLU A 130 -29.58 40.84 8.48
C GLU A 130 -29.46 39.90 7.28
N ARG A 131 -29.78 40.41 6.08
CA ARG A 131 -29.65 39.63 4.84
C ARG A 131 -28.20 39.33 4.52
N TYR A 132 -27.31 40.31 4.66
CA TYR A 132 -25.86 40.15 4.54
C TYR A 132 -25.35 39.08 5.50
N ALA A 133 -25.64 39.19 6.80
CA ALA A 133 -25.16 38.22 7.79
C ALA A 133 -25.59 36.78 7.47
N ARG A 134 -26.86 36.59 7.06
CA ARG A 134 -27.36 35.28 6.67
C ARG A 134 -26.66 34.70 5.42
N MET A 135 -26.45 35.54 4.38
CA MET A 135 -25.80 35.12 3.15
C MET A 135 -24.31 34.82 3.39
N SER A 136 -23.61 35.67 4.16
CA SER A 136 -22.21 35.49 4.52
C SER A 136 -21.98 34.15 5.26
N ILE A 137 -22.78 33.88 6.28
CA ILE A 137 -22.70 32.60 7.03
C ILE A 137 -22.91 31.40 6.11
N ASN A 138 -23.86 31.48 5.16
CA ASN A 138 -24.13 30.37 4.25
C ASN A 138 -22.95 30.15 3.29
N TYR A 139 -22.39 31.21 2.71
CA TYR A 139 -21.25 31.12 1.79
C TYR A 139 -19.98 30.66 2.49
N GLU A 140 -19.72 31.17 3.70
CA GLU A 140 -18.58 30.74 4.51
C GLU A 140 -18.68 29.27 4.95
N ASN A 141 -19.87 28.78 5.28
CA ASN A 141 -20.09 27.38 5.60
C ASN A 141 -19.89 26.49 4.36
N GLU A 142 -20.47 26.85 3.21
CA GLU A 142 -20.27 26.14 1.95
C GLU A 142 -18.79 26.10 1.59
N GLN A 143 -18.08 27.22 1.72
CA GLN A 143 -16.65 27.30 1.42
C GLN A 143 -15.83 26.40 2.34
N ARG A 144 -16.12 26.40 3.63
CA ARG A 144 -15.44 25.55 4.62
C ARG A 144 -15.60 24.05 4.32
N GLU A 145 -16.80 23.64 3.94
CA GLU A 145 -17.08 22.25 3.55
C GLU A 145 -16.37 21.86 2.26
N LEU A 146 -16.35 22.77 1.27
CA LEU A 146 -15.64 22.55 0.01
C LEU A 146 -14.13 22.45 0.20
N VAL A 147 -13.53 23.32 1.02
CA VAL A 147 -12.10 23.29 1.33
C VAL A 147 -11.73 21.94 1.97
N LYS A 148 -12.51 21.49 2.93
CA LYS A 148 -12.28 20.19 3.58
C LYS A 148 -12.38 19.03 2.58
N ARG A 149 -13.41 19.05 1.73
CA ARG A 149 -13.62 18.00 0.71
C ARG A 149 -12.49 17.98 -0.33
N VAL A 150 -12.04 19.15 -0.80
CA VAL A 150 -10.92 19.26 -1.74
C VAL A 150 -9.64 18.70 -1.12
N ASP A 151 -9.34 19.02 0.14
CA ASP A 151 -8.17 18.49 0.85
C ASP A 151 -8.22 16.95 1.00
N GLU A 152 -9.40 16.40 1.34
CA GLU A 152 -9.60 14.94 1.42
C GLU A 152 -9.43 14.28 0.05
N ASP A 153 -9.99 14.85 -1.01
CA ASP A 153 -9.88 14.36 -2.38
C ASP A 153 -8.42 14.43 -2.89
N GLU A 154 -7.68 15.50 -2.58
CA GLU A 154 -6.25 15.65 -2.92
C GLU A 154 -5.39 14.59 -2.23
N LYS A 155 -5.59 14.36 -0.93
CA LYS A 155 -4.88 13.31 -0.19
C LYS A 155 -5.15 11.93 -0.77
N ARG A 156 -6.39 11.66 -1.16
CA ARG A 156 -6.78 10.40 -1.78
C ARG A 156 -6.15 10.23 -3.16
N LEU A 157 -6.12 11.28 -3.97
CA LEU A 157 -5.48 11.30 -5.28
C LEU A 157 -3.98 10.99 -5.18
N VAL A 158 -3.26 11.66 -4.27
CA VAL A 158 -1.84 11.42 -4.02
C VAL A 158 -1.59 9.96 -3.63
N SER A 159 -2.43 9.38 -2.77
CA SER A 159 -2.31 7.97 -2.36
C SER A 159 -2.48 7.00 -3.53
N ILE A 160 -3.41 7.28 -4.45
CA ILE A 160 -3.63 6.46 -5.66
C ILE A 160 -2.45 6.58 -6.63
N GLU A 161 -1.95 7.79 -6.87
CA GLU A 161 -0.83 8.04 -7.77
C GLU A 161 0.46 7.40 -7.24
N GLN A 162 0.70 7.47 -5.93
CA GLN A 162 1.84 6.80 -5.29
C GLN A 162 1.77 5.28 -5.48
N THR A 163 0.60 4.68 -5.25
CA THR A 163 0.43 3.22 -5.45
C THR A 163 0.70 2.81 -6.91
N SER A 164 0.33 3.63 -7.88
CA SER A 164 0.58 3.37 -9.30
C SER A 164 2.07 3.47 -9.65
N LEU A 165 2.78 4.44 -9.09
CA LEU A 165 4.23 4.59 -9.21
C LEU A 165 4.98 3.41 -8.60
N ASP A 166 4.57 2.98 -7.42
CA ASP A 166 5.15 1.84 -6.72
C ASP A 166 4.99 0.54 -7.54
N LEU A 167 3.84 0.33 -8.21
CA LEU A 167 3.63 -0.81 -9.11
C LEU A 167 4.55 -0.78 -10.33
N LYS A 168 4.72 0.38 -10.97
CA LYS A 168 5.64 0.53 -12.10
C LYS A 168 7.08 0.25 -11.68
N THR A 169 7.48 0.72 -10.53
CA THR A 169 8.81 0.49 -9.96
C THR A 169 9.02 -0.99 -9.65
N LEU A 170 8.04 -1.64 -9.03
CA LEU A 170 8.05 -3.08 -8.77
C LEU A 170 8.25 -3.87 -10.07
N LEU A 171 7.42 -3.62 -11.08
CA LEU A 171 7.51 -4.31 -12.37
C LEU A 171 8.86 -4.08 -13.06
N LYS A 172 9.38 -2.86 -13.01
CA LYS A 172 10.70 -2.54 -13.57
C LYS A 172 11.80 -3.38 -12.91
N VAL A 173 11.81 -3.47 -11.59
CA VAL A 173 12.80 -4.27 -10.84
C VAL A 173 12.66 -5.76 -11.14
N LEU A 174 11.44 -6.29 -11.17
CA LEU A 174 11.19 -7.72 -11.44
C LEU A 174 11.53 -8.12 -12.89
N ARG A 175 11.33 -7.22 -13.85
CA ARG A 175 11.67 -7.47 -15.28
C ARG A 175 13.16 -7.39 -15.57
N SER A 176 13.89 -6.52 -14.87
CA SER A 176 15.31 -6.25 -15.15
C SER A 176 16.25 -7.32 -14.62
N ASN A 177 15.79 -8.20 -13.72
CA ASN A 177 16.63 -9.22 -13.11
C ASN A 177 16.10 -10.61 -13.44
N THR A 178 16.99 -11.50 -13.89
CA THR A 178 16.65 -12.91 -14.15
C THR A 178 16.54 -13.73 -12.88
N ALA A 179 17.39 -13.44 -11.91
CA ALA A 179 17.35 -14.00 -10.56
C ALA A 179 18.06 -13.06 -9.59
N PHE A 180 17.63 -13.06 -8.37
CA PHE A 180 18.31 -12.36 -7.27
C PHE A 180 19.11 -13.38 -6.48
N GLU A 181 20.42 -13.19 -6.38
CA GLU A 181 21.31 -14.08 -5.64
C GLU A 181 21.34 -13.76 -4.15
N GLU A 182 21.18 -12.48 -3.79
CA GLU A 182 21.20 -11.98 -2.41
C GLU A 182 20.23 -10.83 -2.19
N LEU A 183 19.86 -10.65 -0.92
CA LEU A 183 19.03 -9.52 -0.50
C LEU A 183 19.91 -8.31 -0.20
N THR A 184 19.65 -7.19 -0.86
CA THR A 184 20.24 -5.90 -0.52
C THR A 184 19.23 -5.02 0.22
N PRO A 185 19.68 -4.07 1.07
CA PRO A 185 18.77 -3.11 1.71
C PRO A 185 17.90 -2.35 0.72
N THR A 186 18.44 -1.99 -0.44
CA THR A 186 17.71 -1.30 -1.51
C THR A 186 16.61 -2.18 -2.07
N LEU A 187 16.89 -3.45 -2.37
CA LEU A 187 15.92 -4.41 -2.87
C LEU A 187 14.79 -4.63 -1.87
N VAL A 188 15.12 -4.91 -0.61
CA VAL A 188 14.14 -5.11 0.46
C VAL A 188 13.27 -3.87 0.66
N ASN A 189 13.86 -2.67 0.64
CA ASN A 189 13.10 -1.43 0.84
C ASN A 189 12.19 -1.10 -0.34
N SER A 190 12.59 -1.42 -1.56
CA SER A 190 11.78 -1.17 -2.76
C SER A 190 10.65 -2.20 -2.94
N LEU A 191 10.89 -3.47 -2.62
CA LEU A 191 9.94 -4.54 -2.90
C LEU A 191 9.06 -4.93 -1.71
N ILE A 192 9.57 -4.85 -0.47
CA ILE A 192 8.88 -5.37 0.70
C ILE A 192 8.31 -4.22 1.54
N ARG A 193 7.00 -4.25 1.72
CA ARG A 193 6.29 -3.32 2.59
C ARG A 193 6.24 -3.83 4.03
N ARG A 194 5.88 -5.11 4.22
CA ARG A 194 5.63 -5.73 5.53
C ARG A 194 5.85 -7.23 5.44
N ILE A 195 6.29 -7.82 6.53
CA ILE A 195 6.43 -9.27 6.70
C ILE A 195 5.70 -9.65 7.99
N GLU A 196 4.81 -10.62 7.94
CA GLU A 196 4.09 -11.14 9.10
C GLU A 196 4.55 -12.57 9.40
N VAL A 197 4.98 -12.78 10.62
CA VAL A 197 5.46 -14.08 11.11
C VAL A 197 4.38 -14.69 11.98
N HIS A 198 3.90 -15.87 11.58
CA HIS A 198 2.93 -16.66 12.31
C HIS A 198 3.57 -17.46 13.44
N ASN A 199 2.74 -18.04 14.30
CA ASN A 199 3.21 -18.92 15.35
C ASN A 199 3.81 -20.19 14.73
N ASN A 200 4.81 -20.75 15.42
CA ASN A 200 5.46 -21.97 14.98
C ASN A 200 4.50 -23.16 15.09
N ASP A 201 4.27 -23.82 13.99
CA ASP A 201 3.55 -25.09 13.98
C ASP A 201 4.54 -26.25 14.29
N LYS A 202 4.23 -27.00 15.34
CA LYS A 202 5.00 -28.15 15.81
C LYS A 202 4.26 -29.48 15.62
N SER A 203 3.08 -29.44 15.00
CA SER A 203 2.18 -30.60 14.87
C SER A 203 2.80 -31.74 14.07
N SER A 204 3.69 -31.43 13.12
CA SER A 204 4.34 -32.42 12.24
C SER A 204 5.68 -32.96 12.77
N GLY A 205 6.07 -32.62 14.01
CA GLY A 205 7.40 -32.98 14.56
C GLY A 205 8.55 -32.10 14.03
N HIS A 206 8.31 -31.32 13.00
CA HIS A 206 9.19 -30.29 12.49
C HIS A 206 8.64 -28.90 12.81
N CYS A 207 9.54 -27.96 13.13
CA CYS A 207 9.14 -26.59 13.40
C CYS A 207 8.96 -25.86 12.06
N SER A 208 7.72 -25.72 11.57
CA SER A 208 7.40 -24.90 10.42
C SER A 208 6.86 -23.53 10.85
N VAL A 209 7.26 -22.49 10.14
CA VAL A 209 6.82 -21.12 10.39
C VAL A 209 6.23 -20.58 9.11
N LYS A 210 4.94 -20.24 9.13
CA LYS A 210 4.32 -19.52 8.03
C LYS A 210 4.74 -18.05 8.09
N VAL A 211 5.10 -17.50 6.93
CA VAL A 211 5.51 -16.11 6.76
C VAL A 211 4.71 -15.50 5.61
N ASP A 212 3.94 -14.47 5.91
CA ASP A 212 3.21 -13.72 4.89
C ASP A 212 4.03 -12.48 4.51
N ILE A 213 4.30 -12.33 3.21
CA ILE A 213 5.14 -11.25 2.67
C ILE A 213 4.25 -10.31 1.87
N TYR A 214 4.14 -9.06 2.33
CA TYR A 214 3.39 -8.01 1.67
C TYR A 214 4.35 -7.19 0.82
N PHE A 215 4.22 -7.31 -0.48
CA PHE A 215 4.99 -6.53 -1.43
C PHE A 215 4.46 -5.10 -1.55
N THR A 216 5.35 -4.17 -1.87
CA THR A 216 5.00 -2.78 -2.15
C THR A 216 4.06 -2.73 -3.36
N ALA A 217 3.00 -1.93 -3.30
CA ALA A 217 1.97 -1.73 -4.31
C ALA A 217 0.98 -2.89 -4.53
N ILE A 218 1.37 -4.15 -4.32
CA ILE A 218 0.52 -5.31 -4.63
C ILE A 218 0.01 -6.06 -3.39
N GLY A 219 0.60 -5.79 -2.22
CA GLY A 219 0.25 -6.47 -0.97
C GLY A 219 0.66 -7.94 -0.97
N LEU A 220 -0.12 -8.76 -0.25
CA LEU A 220 0.03 -10.21 -0.28
C LEU A 220 -0.45 -10.76 -1.63
N ILE A 221 0.35 -11.61 -2.24
CA ILE A 221 0.02 -12.28 -3.49
C ILE A 221 0.26 -13.79 -3.34
N ASP A 222 -0.77 -14.56 -3.68
CA ASP A 222 -0.66 -15.99 -3.87
C ASP A 222 -0.42 -16.24 -5.36
N ILE A 223 0.72 -16.85 -5.68
CA ILE A 223 1.06 -17.21 -7.07
C ILE A 223 0.16 -18.38 -7.46
N PRO A 224 -0.65 -18.25 -8.54
CA PRO A 224 -1.55 -19.30 -8.95
C PRO A 224 -0.80 -20.57 -9.37
N THR A 225 -1.47 -21.72 -9.22
CA THR A 225 -1.00 -22.99 -9.72
C THR A 225 -0.99 -23.01 -11.27
N GLU A 226 -0.25 -23.94 -11.87
CA GLU A 226 -0.18 -24.05 -13.34
C GLU A 226 -1.56 -24.22 -14.00
N ASP A 227 -2.48 -24.96 -13.37
CA ASP A 227 -3.81 -25.18 -13.91
C ASP A 227 -4.71 -23.94 -13.78
N GLU A 228 -4.57 -23.19 -12.70
CA GLU A 228 -5.20 -21.87 -12.55
C GLU A 228 -4.64 -20.87 -13.58
N ILE A 229 -3.33 -20.86 -13.81
CA ILE A 229 -2.69 -20.02 -14.84
C ILE A 229 -3.26 -20.35 -16.24
N LYS A 230 -3.37 -21.63 -16.61
CA LYS A 230 -3.97 -22.04 -17.88
C LYS A 230 -5.41 -21.55 -18.02
N SER A 231 -6.20 -21.70 -16.96
CA SER A 231 -7.60 -21.23 -16.91
C SER A 231 -7.68 -19.70 -17.08
N LEU A 232 -6.82 -18.95 -16.37
CA LEU A 232 -6.77 -17.50 -16.45
C LEU A 232 -6.31 -17.03 -17.83
N MET A 233 -5.32 -17.68 -18.44
CA MET A 233 -4.88 -17.37 -19.80
C MET A 233 -5.99 -17.59 -20.85
N ALA A 234 -6.81 -18.61 -20.68
CA ALA A 234 -7.97 -18.84 -21.54
C ALA A 234 -8.99 -17.68 -21.41
N LYS A 235 -9.27 -17.23 -20.20
CA LYS A 235 -10.15 -16.06 -19.94
C LYS A 235 -9.62 -14.76 -20.55
N ILE A 236 -8.32 -14.51 -20.42
CA ILE A 236 -7.66 -13.32 -20.98
C ILE A 236 -7.74 -13.30 -22.51
N LYS A 237 -7.60 -14.48 -23.16
CA LYS A 237 -7.71 -14.60 -24.62
C LYS A 237 -9.13 -14.32 -25.13
N THR A 238 -10.16 -14.63 -24.35
CA THR A 238 -11.56 -14.38 -24.74
C THR A 238 -11.98 -12.92 -24.58
N ASN A 239 -11.33 -12.13 -23.70
CA ASN A 239 -11.67 -10.73 -23.44
C ASN A 239 -10.43 -9.82 -23.37
N PRO A 240 -9.66 -9.64 -24.44
CA PRO A 240 -8.36 -8.93 -24.40
C PRO A 240 -8.49 -7.41 -24.18
N GLN A 241 -9.68 -6.83 -24.37
CA GLN A 241 -9.89 -5.37 -24.21
C GLN A 241 -10.07 -4.91 -22.76
N GLU A 242 -10.52 -5.78 -21.90
CA GLU A 242 -10.81 -5.46 -20.49
C GLU A 242 -9.52 -5.29 -19.65
N TYR A 243 -8.36 -5.72 -20.16
CA TYR A 243 -7.13 -5.92 -19.39
C TYR A 243 -5.88 -5.25 -20.01
N ARG A 244 -6.05 -4.31 -20.93
CA ARG A 244 -4.92 -3.52 -21.44
C ARG A 244 -4.45 -2.52 -20.39
N PHE A 245 -3.38 -2.87 -19.69
CA PHE A 245 -2.54 -1.86 -19.06
C PHE A 245 -1.90 -1.01 -20.18
N THR A 246 -2.37 0.21 -20.35
CA THR A 246 -1.57 1.20 -21.08
C THR A 246 -0.40 1.59 -20.15
N ALA A 247 0.79 1.09 -20.52
CA ALA A 247 2.06 1.43 -19.91
C ALA A 247 2.33 2.94 -19.97
#